data_27a00aafe329da72ff69d60d8ca6ea36
#
_entry.id   27a00aafe329da72ff69d60d8ca6ea36
#
_cell.length_a   1.000
_cell.length_b   1.000
_cell.length_c   1.000
_cell.angle_alpha   90.00
_cell.angle_beta   90.00
_cell.angle_gamma   90.00
#
_symmetry.space_group_name_H-M   'P 1'
#
loop_
_entity.id
_entity.type
_entity.pdbx_description
1 polymer ?
#
loop_
_entity_poly.entity_id
_entity_poly.type
_entity_poly.pdbx_seq_one_letter_code
_entity_poly.pdbx_strand_id
1 'polypeptide(L)'
;MDRLLIVDGHNLLFQMFFGMPSRIIGAKGCAIQGVIGFVGAINKMIKLYQPSHLLVMFDGEKNNPRKEILADYKANRIDYSTVPDDENPFTQLEMIYNALDYMGITHTETHDCETDDVIASYALSYGKECEIYISSFDSDYFQLINKNVRVIRYRGDSSILCDEEYILKKYGIPASLYLDYKCLVGDSSDNIPGIRGIGPKTAAKLINEFGNLAQIRRRSSDIANEKIRSAILAGDDVLERNLSLIRLSECRDLPFTTDEIRLNARKIKTMEVIRGIGH
;
A
#
# COMPACT_ATOMS: atom_id res chain seq x y z
N MET A 1 -10.08 9.62 -20.33
CA MET A 1 -10.22 8.53 -19.36
C MET A 1 -10.05 9.14 -17.99
N ASP A 2 -10.94 8.85 -17.08
CA ASP A 2 -10.84 9.36 -15.70
C ASP A 2 -9.61 8.78 -14.99
N ARG A 3 -9.10 9.51 -14.00
CA ARG A 3 -7.94 9.12 -13.20
C ARG A 3 -8.30 9.17 -11.73
N LEU A 4 -8.16 8.05 -11.05
CA LEU A 4 -8.37 7.95 -9.61
C LEU A 4 -7.01 7.84 -8.90
N LEU A 5 -6.71 8.81 -8.04
CA LEU A 5 -5.59 8.73 -7.10
C LEU A 5 -6.11 8.28 -5.75
N ILE A 6 -5.62 7.15 -5.27
CA ILE A 6 -5.90 6.65 -3.93
C ILE A 6 -4.61 6.74 -3.12
N VAL A 7 -4.69 7.37 -1.96
CA VAL A 7 -3.53 7.57 -1.08
C VAL A 7 -3.71 6.75 0.19
N ASP A 8 -2.76 5.88 0.45
CA ASP A 8 -2.59 5.22 1.75
C ASP A 8 -2.09 6.29 2.75
N GLY A 9 -3.01 6.77 3.57
CA GLY A 9 -2.81 7.93 4.42
C GLY A 9 -1.79 7.70 5.52
N HIS A 10 -1.84 6.55 6.20
CA HIS A 10 -0.87 6.23 7.24
C HIS A 10 0.53 6.04 6.64
N ASN A 11 0.65 5.34 5.52
CA ASN A 11 1.92 5.16 4.85
C ASN A 11 2.55 6.51 4.46
N LEU A 12 1.75 7.42 3.89
CA LEU A 12 2.22 8.76 3.53
C LEU A 12 2.55 9.59 4.77
N LEU A 13 1.75 9.55 5.84
CA LEU A 13 2.02 10.25 7.10
C LEU A 13 3.37 9.82 7.68
N PHE A 14 3.59 8.51 7.83
CA PHE A 14 4.85 7.98 8.35
C PHE A 14 6.04 8.42 7.52
N GLN A 15 5.90 8.32 6.20
CA GLN A 15 6.95 8.75 5.27
C GLN A 15 7.28 10.24 5.42
N MET A 16 6.27 11.10 5.56
CA MET A 16 6.48 12.54 5.69
C MET A 16 6.97 12.91 7.09
N PHE A 17 6.49 12.27 8.13
CA PHE A 17 6.91 12.53 9.50
C PHE A 17 8.39 12.23 9.71
N PHE A 18 8.85 11.04 9.29
CA PHE A 18 10.23 10.60 9.43
C PHE A 18 11.16 11.06 8.31
N GLY A 19 10.61 11.39 7.15
CA GLY A 19 11.38 11.78 5.97
C GLY A 19 11.71 13.27 5.88
N MET A 20 11.08 14.11 6.69
CA MET A 20 11.40 15.54 6.73
C MET A 20 12.73 15.78 7.43
N PRO A 21 13.59 16.68 6.87
CA PRO A 21 14.96 16.86 7.38
C PRO A 21 15.03 17.53 8.75
N SER A 22 13.95 18.16 9.19
CA SER A 22 13.89 18.90 10.45
C SER A 22 12.50 18.87 11.04
N ARG A 23 12.44 18.89 12.38
CA ARG A 23 11.21 19.13 13.12
C ARG A 23 10.79 20.58 12.93
N ILE A 24 9.54 20.81 12.52
CA ILE A 24 8.97 22.13 12.32
C ILE A 24 7.89 22.33 13.38
N ILE A 25 8.00 23.42 14.12
CA ILE A 25 7.03 23.80 15.17
C ILE A 25 6.07 24.83 14.60
N GLY A 26 4.78 24.52 14.67
CA GLY A 26 3.70 25.41 14.27
C GLY A 26 3.42 26.53 15.29
N ALA A 27 2.51 27.42 14.95
CA ALA A 27 2.15 28.58 15.77
C ALA A 27 1.62 28.22 17.18
N LYS A 28 1.03 27.02 17.32
CA LYS A 28 0.52 26.50 18.60
C LYS A 28 1.56 25.74 19.42
N GLY A 29 2.83 25.74 19.02
CA GLY A 29 3.91 25.07 19.74
C GLY A 29 4.00 23.55 19.53
N CYS A 30 3.18 22.95 18.67
CA CYS A 30 3.22 21.54 18.31
C CYS A 30 4.00 21.30 17.01
N ALA A 31 4.52 20.08 16.87
CA ALA A 31 5.22 19.65 15.66
C ALA A 31 4.25 19.48 14.48
N ILE A 32 4.60 20.01 13.30
CA ILE A 32 3.74 20.00 12.10
C ILE A 32 4.46 19.54 10.83
N GLN A 33 5.70 19.03 10.93
CA GLN A 33 6.49 18.63 9.75
C GLN A 33 5.78 17.55 8.92
N GLY A 34 5.14 16.57 9.56
CA GLY A 34 4.37 15.53 8.88
C GLY A 34 3.21 16.10 8.08
N VAL A 35 2.45 17.05 8.68
CA VAL A 35 1.32 17.73 8.01
C VAL A 35 1.81 18.53 6.80
N ILE A 36 2.88 19.32 6.96
CA ILE A 36 3.46 20.09 5.84
C ILE A 36 3.89 19.17 4.71
N GLY A 37 4.62 18.10 5.06
CA GLY A 37 5.07 17.10 4.10
C GLY A 37 3.90 16.40 3.40
N PHE A 38 2.88 15.99 4.16
CA PHE A 38 1.69 15.32 3.66
C PHE A 38 0.92 16.19 2.66
N VAL A 39 0.57 17.42 3.04
CA VAL A 39 -0.12 18.38 2.16
C VAL A 39 0.72 18.71 0.92
N GLY A 40 2.04 18.88 1.11
CA GLY A 40 2.98 19.09 0.00
C GLY A 40 3.01 17.92 -0.98
N ALA A 41 3.00 16.68 -0.48
CA ALA A 41 2.97 15.46 -1.27
C ALA A 41 1.66 15.33 -2.07
N ILE A 42 0.51 15.56 -1.42
CA ILE A 42 -0.80 15.56 -2.07
C ILE A 42 -0.83 16.60 -3.21
N ASN A 43 -0.47 17.85 -2.95
CA ASN A 43 -0.42 18.90 -3.95
C ASN A 43 0.47 18.54 -5.14
N LYS A 44 1.63 17.91 -4.87
CA LYS A 44 2.56 17.50 -5.91
C LYS A 44 2.01 16.34 -6.73
N MET A 45 1.38 15.35 -6.11
CA MET A 45 0.74 14.23 -6.81
C MET A 45 -0.42 14.70 -7.67
N ILE A 46 -1.28 15.61 -7.17
CA ILE A 46 -2.34 16.23 -7.97
C ILE A 46 -1.76 16.92 -9.21
N LYS A 47 -0.68 17.66 -9.05
CA LYS A 47 -0.03 18.36 -10.17
C LYS A 47 0.57 17.40 -11.20
N LEU A 48 1.20 16.31 -10.75
CA LEU A 48 1.91 15.36 -11.63
C LEU A 48 0.95 14.42 -12.36
N TYR A 49 -0.03 13.87 -11.66
CA TYR A 49 -0.91 12.82 -12.19
C TYR A 49 -2.25 13.35 -12.69
N GLN A 50 -2.61 14.61 -12.33
CA GLN A 50 -3.85 15.28 -12.75
C GLN A 50 -5.09 14.39 -12.57
N PRO A 51 -5.33 13.85 -11.35
CA PRO A 51 -6.47 12.99 -11.10
C PRO A 51 -7.79 13.76 -11.23
N SER A 52 -8.82 13.11 -11.78
CA SER A 52 -10.21 13.59 -11.74
C SER A 52 -10.91 13.20 -10.43
N HIS A 53 -10.38 12.18 -9.73
CA HIS A 53 -10.89 11.65 -8.48
C HIS A 53 -9.73 11.42 -7.50
N LEU A 54 -9.95 11.73 -6.23
CA LEU A 54 -8.95 11.54 -5.18
C LEU A 54 -9.59 11.07 -3.90
N LEU A 55 -9.01 10.03 -3.30
CA LEU A 55 -9.41 9.48 -2.02
C LEU A 55 -8.20 9.24 -1.14
N VAL A 56 -8.26 9.64 0.12
CA VAL A 56 -7.24 9.32 1.12
C VAL A 56 -7.83 8.37 2.15
N MET A 57 -7.18 7.22 2.35
CA MET A 57 -7.65 6.17 3.24
C MET A 57 -6.70 6.01 4.43
N PHE A 58 -7.25 5.86 5.61
CA PHE A 58 -6.51 5.63 6.85
C PHE A 58 -6.97 4.33 7.52
N ASP A 59 -6.06 3.66 8.24
CA ASP A 59 -6.43 2.51 9.06
C ASP A 59 -7.19 2.97 10.29
N GLY A 60 -8.38 2.44 10.50
CA GLY A 60 -9.10 2.57 11.75
C GLY A 60 -8.72 1.45 12.75
N GLU A 61 -9.25 1.52 13.96
CA GLU A 61 -9.11 0.45 14.96
C GLU A 61 -9.88 -0.80 14.52
N LYS A 62 -9.22 -1.98 14.54
CA LYS A 62 -9.78 -3.23 14.04
C LYS A 62 -9.36 -4.46 14.83
N ASN A 63 -10.27 -5.42 14.84
CA ASN A 63 -9.90 -6.83 14.97
C ASN A 63 -9.30 -7.30 13.64
N ASN A 64 -8.08 -7.76 13.67
CA ASN A 64 -7.38 -8.23 12.48
C ASN A 64 -7.54 -9.76 12.35
N PRO A 65 -8.42 -10.27 11.45
CA PRO A 65 -8.65 -11.69 11.28
C PRO A 65 -7.41 -12.45 10.80
N ARG A 66 -6.44 -11.76 10.16
CA ARG A 66 -5.17 -12.36 9.74
C ARG A 66 -4.30 -12.82 10.92
N LYS A 67 -4.49 -12.23 12.11
CA LYS A 67 -3.83 -12.70 13.36
C LYS A 67 -4.33 -14.06 13.82
N GLU A 68 -5.56 -14.44 13.47
CA GLU A 68 -6.09 -15.79 13.75
C GLU A 68 -5.41 -16.85 12.89
N ILE A 69 -4.97 -16.48 11.68
CA ILE A 69 -4.26 -17.37 10.74
C ILE A 69 -2.77 -17.48 11.11
N LEU A 70 -2.15 -16.38 11.53
CA LEU A 70 -0.75 -16.31 11.93
C LEU A 70 -0.61 -15.36 13.13
N ALA A 71 -0.38 -15.92 14.34
CA ALA A 71 -0.28 -15.15 15.57
C ALA A 71 0.80 -14.04 15.51
N ASP A 72 1.90 -14.31 14.80
CA ASP A 72 3.02 -13.39 14.62
C ASP A 72 2.81 -12.39 13.46
N TYR A 73 1.64 -12.38 12.82
CA TYR A 73 1.33 -11.43 11.75
C TYR A 73 1.44 -9.99 12.23
N LYS A 74 2.30 -9.21 11.56
CA LYS A 74 2.62 -7.80 11.91
C LYS A 74 3.11 -7.60 13.37
N ALA A 75 3.60 -8.66 14.04
CA ALA A 75 4.09 -8.57 15.41
C ALA A 75 5.37 -7.75 15.57
N ASN A 76 6.08 -7.49 14.49
CA ASN A 76 7.28 -6.65 14.43
C ASN A 76 6.96 -5.15 14.30
N ARG A 77 5.69 -4.74 14.24
CA ARG A 77 5.28 -3.33 14.17
C ARG A 77 5.42 -2.66 15.54
N ILE A 78 5.85 -1.39 15.52
CA ILE A 78 5.98 -0.57 16.74
C ILE A 78 4.57 -0.25 17.26
N ASP A 79 4.39 -0.43 18.56
CA ASP A 79 3.19 0.07 19.26
C ASP A 79 3.38 1.56 19.61
N TYR A 80 2.78 2.42 18.79
CA TYR A 80 2.87 3.86 18.93
C TYR A 80 2.13 4.42 20.16
N SER A 81 1.29 3.63 20.85
CA SER A 81 0.65 4.06 22.10
C SER A 81 1.66 4.29 23.24
N THR A 82 2.85 3.69 23.13
CA THR A 82 3.94 3.78 24.13
C THR A 82 5.07 4.72 23.70
N VAL A 83 4.99 5.28 22.48
CA VAL A 83 6.04 6.14 21.91
C VAL A 83 5.80 7.60 22.33
N PRO A 84 6.85 8.37 22.71
CA PRO A 84 6.73 9.79 23.01
C PRO A 84 6.10 10.59 21.87
N ASP A 85 5.32 11.61 22.22
CA ASP A 85 4.56 12.43 21.25
C ASP A 85 5.43 13.02 20.13
N ASP A 86 6.67 13.33 20.41
CA ASP A 86 7.60 13.91 19.45
C ASP A 86 8.18 12.89 18.45
N GLU A 87 8.03 11.62 18.72
CA GLU A 87 8.40 10.50 17.86
C GLU A 87 7.17 9.77 17.29
N ASN A 88 5.96 10.19 17.67
CA ASN A 88 4.70 9.56 17.30
C ASN A 88 4.02 10.29 16.14
N PRO A 89 3.97 9.72 14.91
CA PRO A 89 3.32 10.33 13.77
C PRO A 89 1.82 10.61 13.98
N PHE A 90 1.15 9.78 14.77
CA PHE A 90 -0.29 9.88 14.99
C PHE A 90 -0.70 11.17 15.73
N THR A 91 0.23 11.82 16.43
CA THR A 91 -0.02 13.15 17.03
C THR A 91 -0.37 14.24 16.01
N GLN A 92 -0.08 14.00 14.72
CA GLN A 92 -0.39 14.93 13.63
C GLN A 92 -1.60 14.50 12.77
N LEU A 93 -2.25 13.38 13.11
CA LEU A 93 -3.31 12.79 12.28
C LEU A 93 -4.55 13.71 12.20
N GLU A 94 -5.01 14.25 13.32
CA GLU A 94 -6.14 15.20 13.36
C GLU A 94 -5.87 16.45 12.52
N MET A 95 -4.64 16.97 12.56
CA MET A 95 -4.25 18.11 11.73
C MET A 95 -4.27 17.77 10.23
N ILE A 96 -3.95 16.52 9.88
CA ILE A 96 -4.03 16.04 8.48
C ILE A 96 -5.48 15.96 8.04
N TYR A 97 -6.39 15.45 8.88
CA TYR A 97 -7.83 15.44 8.57
C TYR A 97 -8.36 16.85 8.34
N ASN A 98 -8.06 17.77 9.25
CA ASN A 98 -8.43 19.19 9.10
C ASN A 98 -7.84 19.80 7.82
N ALA A 99 -6.64 19.42 7.43
CA ALA A 99 -6.02 19.90 6.19
C ALA A 99 -6.72 19.34 4.93
N LEU A 100 -7.08 18.06 4.94
CA LEU A 100 -7.83 17.43 3.84
C LEU A 100 -9.23 18.06 3.69
N ASP A 101 -9.93 18.29 4.82
CA ASP A 101 -11.21 19.01 4.83
C ASP A 101 -11.08 20.43 4.27
N TYR A 102 -10.06 21.17 4.71
CA TYR A 102 -9.80 22.52 4.19
C TYR A 102 -9.52 22.53 2.68
N MET A 103 -8.89 21.48 2.18
CA MET A 103 -8.61 21.29 0.74
C MET A 103 -9.83 20.76 -0.02
N GLY A 104 -10.87 20.30 0.64
CA GLY A 104 -12.03 19.63 0.02
C GLY A 104 -11.68 18.28 -0.59
N ILE A 105 -10.82 17.51 0.08
CA ILE A 105 -10.38 16.17 -0.34
C ILE A 105 -11.09 15.12 0.50
N THR A 106 -11.79 14.20 -0.17
CA THR A 106 -12.49 13.10 0.48
C THR A 106 -11.50 12.15 1.15
N HIS A 107 -11.74 11.87 2.43
CA HIS A 107 -10.92 10.95 3.21
C HIS A 107 -11.77 10.21 4.24
N THR A 108 -11.30 9.05 4.71
CA THR A 108 -11.95 8.29 5.77
C THR A 108 -10.99 7.30 6.43
N GLU A 109 -11.34 6.87 7.65
CA GLU A 109 -10.81 5.66 8.28
C GLU A 109 -11.62 4.45 7.85
N THR A 110 -10.97 3.31 7.74
CA THR A 110 -11.65 2.04 7.45
C THR A 110 -11.98 1.32 8.75
N HIS A 111 -13.17 0.70 8.83
CA HIS A 111 -13.63 0.06 10.08
C HIS A 111 -13.82 -1.47 9.96
N ASP A 112 -14.37 -1.96 8.87
CA ASP A 112 -14.73 -3.37 8.71
C ASP A 112 -13.69 -4.20 7.95
N CYS A 113 -12.89 -3.55 7.09
CA CYS A 113 -11.81 -4.15 6.29
C CYS A 113 -10.47 -3.46 6.57
N GLU A 114 -9.35 -4.13 6.33
CA GLU A 114 -8.05 -3.45 6.29
C GLU A 114 -8.05 -2.41 5.15
N THR A 115 -7.34 -1.30 5.36
CA THR A 115 -7.22 -0.23 4.35
C THR A 115 -6.72 -0.77 3.02
N ASP A 116 -5.80 -1.74 3.06
CA ASP A 116 -5.25 -2.38 1.87
C ASP A 116 -6.33 -3.10 1.06
N ASP A 117 -7.26 -3.79 1.73
CA ASP A 117 -8.37 -4.50 1.09
C ASP A 117 -9.40 -3.52 0.49
N VAL A 118 -9.67 -2.39 1.17
CA VAL A 118 -10.56 -1.35 0.62
C VAL A 118 -9.94 -0.69 -0.61
N ILE A 119 -8.66 -0.34 -0.57
CA ILE A 119 -7.92 0.23 -1.72
C ILE A 119 -7.92 -0.76 -2.88
N ALA A 120 -7.70 -2.05 -2.61
CA ALA A 120 -7.76 -3.10 -3.62
C ALA A 120 -9.15 -3.19 -4.26
N SER A 121 -10.20 -3.07 -3.45
CA SER A 121 -11.59 -3.12 -3.92
C SER A 121 -11.91 -1.98 -4.88
N TYR A 122 -11.43 -0.75 -4.62
CA TYR A 122 -11.49 0.35 -5.58
C TYR A 122 -10.74 0.02 -6.88
N ALA A 123 -9.53 -0.53 -6.77
CA ALA A 123 -8.72 -0.86 -7.94
C ALA A 123 -9.37 -1.95 -8.82
N LEU A 124 -9.99 -2.95 -8.21
CA LEU A 124 -10.68 -4.04 -8.91
C LEU A 124 -12.00 -3.59 -9.53
N SER A 125 -12.77 -2.75 -8.83
CA SER A 125 -14.07 -2.27 -9.28
C SER A 125 -13.94 -1.27 -10.43
N TYR A 126 -13.02 -0.31 -10.32
CA TYR A 126 -12.92 0.81 -11.26
C TYR A 126 -11.76 0.73 -12.24
N GLY A 127 -10.81 -0.19 -12.05
CA GLY A 127 -9.62 -0.31 -12.90
C GLY A 127 -9.89 -0.71 -14.37
N LYS A 128 -11.13 -1.08 -14.70
CA LYS A 128 -11.53 -1.31 -16.11
C LYS A 128 -11.94 -0.01 -16.80
N GLU A 129 -12.44 0.96 -16.06
CA GLU A 129 -13.08 2.18 -16.57
C GLU A 129 -12.18 3.42 -16.44
N CYS A 130 -11.25 3.43 -15.49
CA CYS A 130 -10.33 4.54 -15.27
C CYS A 130 -8.88 4.09 -15.02
N GLU A 131 -7.94 5.02 -15.14
CA GLU A 131 -6.56 4.82 -14.68
C GLU A 131 -6.52 5.00 -13.16
N ILE A 132 -5.92 4.04 -12.45
CA ILE A 132 -5.80 4.09 -10.99
C ILE A 132 -4.34 4.22 -10.60
N TYR A 133 -4.07 5.17 -9.72
CA TYR A 133 -2.79 5.42 -9.10
C TYR A 133 -2.92 5.21 -7.60
N ILE A 134 -2.22 4.22 -7.04
CA ILE A 134 -2.18 3.94 -5.60
C ILE A 134 -0.88 4.50 -5.05
N SER A 135 -0.96 5.47 -4.14
CA SER A 135 0.23 6.03 -3.48
C SER A 135 0.50 5.29 -2.17
N SER A 136 1.47 4.38 -2.19
CA SER A 136 1.95 3.63 -1.03
C SER A 136 3.34 3.05 -1.26
N PHE A 137 4.09 2.78 -0.18
CA PHE A 137 5.32 1.98 -0.21
C PHE A 137 5.06 0.50 0.00
N ASP A 138 3.84 0.12 0.36
CA ASP A 138 3.50 -1.28 0.53
C ASP A 138 3.60 -2.00 -0.82
N SER A 139 4.33 -3.10 -0.80
CA SER A 139 4.54 -3.93 -1.99
C SER A 139 3.35 -4.85 -2.27
N ASP A 140 2.43 -5.02 -1.35
CA ASP A 140 1.27 -5.88 -1.55
C ASP A 140 0.33 -5.35 -2.63
N TYR A 141 0.29 -4.01 -2.81
CA TYR A 141 -0.41 -3.40 -3.94
C TYR A 141 0.16 -3.77 -5.32
N PHE A 142 1.36 -4.33 -5.41
CA PHE A 142 1.91 -4.74 -6.70
C PHE A 142 1.13 -5.89 -7.36
N GLN A 143 0.39 -6.68 -6.57
CA GLN A 143 -0.51 -7.70 -7.11
C GLN A 143 -1.69 -7.13 -7.91
N LEU A 144 -1.99 -5.81 -7.75
CA LEU A 144 -3.05 -5.11 -8.46
C LEU A 144 -2.58 -4.49 -9.78
N ILE A 145 -1.26 -4.39 -9.99
CA ILE A 145 -0.68 -3.73 -11.16
C ILE A 145 -1.10 -4.42 -12.45
N ASN A 146 -1.63 -3.61 -13.36
CA ASN A 146 -1.99 -4.00 -14.71
C ASN A 146 -1.93 -2.76 -15.63
N LYS A 147 -2.41 -2.87 -16.86
CA LYS A 147 -2.39 -1.76 -17.84
C LYS A 147 -3.02 -0.45 -17.33
N ASN A 148 -3.97 -0.51 -16.39
CA ASN A 148 -4.70 0.63 -15.88
C ASN A 148 -4.37 0.96 -14.40
N VAL A 149 -3.79 0.04 -13.64
CA VAL A 149 -3.46 0.22 -12.22
C VAL A 149 -1.95 0.32 -12.03
N ARG A 150 -1.50 1.38 -11.38
CA ARG A 150 -0.09 1.65 -11.08
C ARG A 150 0.09 2.04 -9.63
N VAL A 151 1.26 1.76 -9.06
CA VAL A 151 1.61 2.14 -7.70
C VAL A 151 2.67 3.24 -7.72
N ILE A 152 2.43 4.31 -6.96
CA ILE A 152 3.36 5.42 -6.79
C ILE A 152 4.12 5.22 -5.49
N ARG A 153 5.42 5.03 -5.56
CA ARG A 153 6.33 5.16 -4.42
C ARG A 153 6.80 6.62 -4.35
N TYR A 154 6.03 7.42 -3.61
CA TYR A 154 6.27 8.86 -3.56
C TYR A 154 7.55 9.21 -2.79
N ARG A 155 8.47 9.93 -3.45
CA ARG A 155 9.70 10.50 -2.86
C ARG A 155 10.02 11.87 -3.47
N GLY A 156 9.03 12.75 -3.50
CA GLY A 156 9.21 14.06 -4.14
C GLY A 156 9.59 13.93 -5.62
N ASP A 157 10.73 14.50 -6.02
CA ASP A 157 11.22 14.41 -7.41
C ASP A 157 11.79 13.04 -7.77
N SER A 158 12.15 12.24 -6.77
CA SER A 158 12.68 10.87 -6.93
C SER A 158 11.57 9.80 -6.81
N SER A 159 10.31 10.19 -6.98
CA SER A 159 9.18 9.26 -6.97
C SER A 159 9.29 8.24 -8.09
N ILE A 160 8.89 7.02 -7.79
CA ILE A 160 8.91 5.90 -8.74
C ILE A 160 7.47 5.50 -9.04
N LEU A 161 7.13 5.47 -10.34
CA LEU A 161 5.89 4.86 -10.81
C LEU A 161 6.16 3.38 -11.08
N CYS A 162 5.49 2.52 -10.31
CA CYS A 162 5.59 1.07 -10.46
C CYS A 162 4.44 0.59 -11.35
N ASP A 163 4.77 0.07 -12.50
CA ASP A 163 3.89 -0.53 -13.51
C ASP A 163 4.34 -1.97 -13.83
N GLU A 164 3.76 -2.58 -14.86
CA GLU A 164 4.11 -3.94 -15.29
C GLU A 164 5.60 -4.05 -15.69
N GLU A 165 6.16 -3.03 -16.35
CA GLU A 165 7.57 -3.01 -16.75
C GLU A 165 8.49 -2.94 -15.52
N TYR A 166 8.13 -2.11 -14.53
CA TYR A 166 8.86 -2.04 -13.25
C TYR A 166 8.92 -3.40 -12.55
N ILE A 167 7.77 -4.12 -12.47
CA ILE A 167 7.74 -5.45 -11.85
C ILE A 167 8.60 -6.44 -12.61
N LEU A 168 8.47 -6.48 -13.94
CA LEU A 168 9.27 -7.36 -14.77
C LEU A 168 10.77 -7.10 -14.60
N LYS A 169 11.19 -5.82 -14.62
CA LYS A 169 12.59 -5.43 -14.48
C LYS A 169 13.15 -5.75 -13.09
N LYS A 170 12.36 -5.53 -12.04
CA LYS A 170 12.83 -5.67 -10.66
C LYS A 170 12.79 -7.09 -10.14
N TYR A 171 11.73 -7.83 -10.46
CA TYR A 171 11.48 -9.17 -9.91
C TYR A 171 11.69 -10.29 -10.93
N GLY A 172 11.79 -9.95 -12.24
CA GLY A 172 11.96 -10.92 -13.32
C GLY A 172 10.71 -11.75 -13.60
N ILE A 173 9.53 -11.27 -13.24
CA ILE A 173 8.24 -11.96 -13.39
C ILE A 173 7.16 -11.00 -13.94
N PRO A 174 6.11 -11.50 -14.59
CA PRO A 174 4.93 -10.71 -14.90
C PRO A 174 4.23 -10.18 -13.64
N ALA A 175 3.71 -8.95 -13.69
CA ALA A 175 3.00 -8.33 -12.55
C ALA A 175 1.80 -9.16 -12.08
N SER A 176 1.08 -9.81 -13.00
CA SER A 176 -0.05 -10.70 -12.69
C SER A 176 0.31 -11.94 -11.84
N LEU A 177 1.59 -12.25 -11.70
CA LEU A 177 2.11 -13.35 -10.88
C LEU A 177 2.83 -12.86 -9.61
N TYR A 178 2.68 -11.57 -9.27
CA TYR A 178 3.35 -11.01 -8.11
C TYR A 178 2.87 -11.62 -6.78
N LEU A 179 1.57 -11.89 -6.64
CA LEU A 179 1.01 -12.58 -5.48
C LEU A 179 1.62 -13.97 -5.31
N ASP A 180 1.70 -14.75 -6.41
CA ASP A 180 2.31 -16.09 -6.40
C ASP A 180 3.77 -16.03 -5.97
N TYR A 181 4.50 -15.05 -6.47
CA TYR A 181 5.89 -14.78 -6.07
C TYR A 181 6.01 -14.48 -4.57
N LYS A 182 5.17 -13.58 -4.03
CA LYS A 182 5.16 -13.22 -2.61
C LYS A 182 4.83 -14.43 -1.73
N CYS A 183 3.91 -15.29 -2.14
CA CYS A 183 3.60 -16.51 -1.39
C CYS A 183 4.80 -17.45 -1.27
N LEU A 184 5.63 -17.55 -2.32
CA LEU A 184 6.86 -18.37 -2.30
C LEU A 184 7.94 -17.77 -1.40
N VAL A 185 8.21 -16.47 -1.51
CA VAL A 185 9.31 -15.80 -0.79
C VAL A 185 8.92 -15.31 0.60
N GLY A 186 7.62 -15.18 0.88
CA GLY A 186 7.09 -14.57 2.09
C GLY A 186 7.13 -13.04 2.08
N ASP A 187 6.76 -12.45 3.20
CA ASP A 187 6.84 -11.02 3.46
C ASP A 187 7.45 -10.73 4.83
N SER A 188 8.68 -10.25 4.83
CA SER A 188 9.37 -9.90 6.08
C SER A 188 8.80 -8.65 6.75
N SER A 189 8.16 -7.74 6.01
CA SER A 189 7.52 -6.54 6.58
C SER A 189 6.32 -6.89 7.46
N ASP A 190 5.59 -7.94 7.09
CA ASP A 190 4.42 -8.43 7.82
C ASP A 190 4.71 -9.72 8.63
N ASN A 191 5.99 -10.07 8.75
CA ASN A 191 6.44 -11.26 9.47
C ASN A 191 5.86 -12.58 8.92
N ILE A 192 5.67 -12.65 7.60
CA ILE A 192 5.18 -13.85 6.90
C ILE A 192 6.35 -14.62 6.32
N PRO A 193 6.70 -15.80 6.87
CA PRO A 193 7.78 -16.61 6.32
C PRO A 193 7.37 -17.29 5.01
N GLY A 194 8.29 -17.25 4.01
CA GLY A 194 8.15 -18.00 2.77
C GLY A 194 8.54 -19.47 2.90
N ILE A 195 8.61 -20.15 1.76
CA ILE A 195 9.08 -21.54 1.69
C ILE A 195 10.58 -21.60 1.99
N ARG A 196 10.94 -22.40 2.99
CA ARG A 196 12.36 -22.57 3.37
C ARG A 196 13.21 -23.06 2.20
N GLY A 197 14.24 -22.30 1.87
CA GLY A 197 15.16 -22.63 0.76
C GLY A 197 14.73 -22.07 -0.60
N ILE A 198 13.59 -21.37 -0.68
CA ILE A 198 13.12 -20.68 -1.88
C ILE A 198 13.25 -19.17 -1.68
N GLY A 199 14.35 -18.61 -2.18
CA GLY A 199 14.56 -17.16 -2.19
C GLY A 199 14.08 -16.52 -3.50
N PRO A 200 14.23 -15.18 -3.63
CA PRO A 200 13.72 -14.40 -4.75
C PRO A 200 14.08 -14.95 -6.15
N LYS A 201 15.33 -15.31 -6.36
CA LYS A 201 15.79 -15.84 -7.67
C LYS A 201 15.16 -17.19 -8.01
N THR A 202 15.01 -18.06 -7.00
CA THR A 202 14.41 -19.39 -7.18
C THR A 202 12.92 -19.27 -7.45
N ALA A 203 12.23 -18.40 -6.70
CA ALA A 203 10.80 -18.12 -6.91
C ALA A 203 10.52 -17.57 -8.31
N ALA A 204 11.30 -16.57 -8.77
CA ALA A 204 11.17 -16.03 -10.12
C ALA A 204 11.41 -17.10 -11.20
N LYS A 205 12.41 -18.00 -11.01
CA LYS A 205 12.64 -19.10 -11.94
C LYS A 205 11.45 -20.05 -11.99
N LEU A 206 10.91 -20.47 -10.83
CA LEU A 206 9.75 -21.35 -10.77
C LEU A 206 8.53 -20.74 -11.48
N ILE A 207 8.26 -19.46 -11.23
CA ILE A 207 7.15 -18.75 -11.87
C ILE A 207 7.33 -18.67 -13.39
N ASN A 208 8.52 -18.36 -13.87
CA ASN A 208 8.76 -18.26 -15.32
C ASN A 208 8.72 -19.62 -16.01
N GLU A 209 9.06 -20.72 -15.31
CA GLU A 209 9.06 -22.06 -15.87
C GLU A 209 7.68 -22.74 -15.79
N PHE A 210 6.95 -22.55 -14.70
CA PHE A 210 5.71 -23.28 -14.41
C PHE A 210 4.46 -22.39 -14.42
N GLY A 211 4.61 -21.06 -14.28
CA GLY A 211 3.51 -20.12 -14.15
C GLY A 211 3.11 -19.84 -12.69
N ASN A 212 1.81 -19.88 -12.39
CA ASN A 212 1.28 -19.57 -11.06
C ASN A 212 1.47 -20.72 -10.04
N LEU A 213 1.18 -20.45 -8.76
CA LEU A 213 1.31 -21.44 -7.67
C LEU A 213 0.56 -22.74 -7.95
N ALA A 214 -0.64 -22.67 -8.50
CA ALA A 214 -1.41 -23.87 -8.81
C ALA A 214 -0.70 -24.77 -9.83
N GLN A 215 -0.02 -24.20 -10.82
CA GLN A 215 0.78 -24.94 -11.80
C GLN A 215 2.06 -25.46 -11.19
N ILE A 216 2.74 -24.67 -10.36
CA ILE A 216 3.97 -25.09 -9.65
C ILE A 216 3.66 -26.32 -8.77
N ARG A 217 2.56 -26.26 -8.01
CA ARG A 217 2.10 -27.38 -7.15
C ARG A 217 1.77 -28.61 -7.99
N ARG A 218 0.94 -28.46 -9.02
CA ARG A 218 0.49 -29.57 -9.87
C ARG A 218 1.65 -30.27 -10.60
N ARG A 219 2.66 -29.48 -11.02
CA ARG A 219 3.82 -29.95 -11.78
C ARG A 219 5.08 -30.05 -10.94
N SER A 220 4.93 -30.18 -9.62
CA SER A 220 6.08 -30.26 -8.71
C SER A 220 7.03 -31.42 -9.02
N SER A 221 6.53 -32.54 -9.57
CA SER A 221 7.34 -33.66 -10.06
C SER A 221 8.31 -33.27 -11.19
N ASP A 222 7.97 -32.26 -11.99
CA ASP A 222 8.78 -31.80 -13.13
C ASP A 222 9.95 -30.90 -12.68
N ILE A 223 9.98 -30.48 -11.41
CA ILE A 223 11.05 -29.64 -10.85
C ILE A 223 12.34 -30.49 -10.77
N ALA A 224 13.31 -30.16 -11.63
CA ALA A 224 14.54 -30.94 -11.77
C ALA A 224 15.41 -30.95 -10.49
N ASN A 225 15.43 -29.84 -9.75
CA ASN A 225 16.18 -29.74 -8.50
C ASN A 225 15.41 -30.42 -7.36
N GLU A 226 15.93 -31.51 -6.87
CA GLU A 226 15.31 -32.32 -5.82
C GLU A 226 15.07 -31.57 -4.50
N LYS A 227 15.99 -30.68 -4.11
CA LYS A 227 15.83 -29.85 -2.90
C LYS A 227 14.68 -28.86 -3.03
N ILE A 228 14.55 -28.21 -4.20
CA ILE A 228 13.46 -27.28 -4.50
C ILE A 228 12.14 -28.03 -4.57
N ARG A 229 12.11 -29.17 -5.27
CA ARG A 229 10.93 -30.04 -5.37
C ARG A 229 10.43 -30.46 -4.00
N SER A 230 11.34 -30.99 -3.15
CA SER A 230 11.01 -31.40 -1.78
C SER A 230 10.53 -30.22 -0.93
N ALA A 231 11.11 -29.02 -1.08
CA ALA A 231 10.69 -27.82 -0.38
C ALA A 231 9.26 -27.38 -0.78
N ILE A 232 8.91 -27.42 -2.06
CA ILE A 232 7.55 -27.12 -2.55
C ILE A 232 6.55 -28.14 -2.00
N LEU A 233 6.85 -29.44 -2.08
CA LEU A 233 5.95 -30.49 -1.59
C LEU A 233 5.74 -30.42 -0.06
N ALA A 234 6.79 -30.12 0.70
CA ALA A 234 6.70 -29.96 2.15
C ALA A 234 6.08 -28.62 2.59
N GLY A 235 6.02 -27.65 1.71
CA GLY A 235 5.57 -26.28 2.01
C GLY A 235 4.13 -25.97 1.59
N ASP A 236 3.32 -26.99 1.29
CA ASP A 236 1.96 -26.78 0.79
C ASP A 236 1.09 -25.97 1.76
N ASP A 237 1.10 -26.31 3.05
CA ASP A 237 0.38 -25.57 4.09
C ASP A 237 0.88 -24.13 4.24
N VAL A 238 2.18 -23.91 4.04
CA VAL A 238 2.78 -22.57 4.06
C VAL A 238 2.26 -21.72 2.89
N LEU A 239 2.14 -22.32 1.70
CA LEU A 239 1.62 -21.63 0.53
C LEU A 239 0.15 -21.26 0.68
N GLU A 240 -0.70 -22.16 1.21
CA GLU A 240 -2.12 -21.89 1.49
C GLU A 240 -2.27 -20.76 2.52
N ARG A 241 -1.51 -20.83 3.61
CA ARG A 241 -1.48 -19.80 4.63
C ARG A 241 -1.03 -18.46 4.04
N ASN A 242 0.07 -18.42 3.31
CA ASN A 242 0.61 -17.18 2.73
C ASN A 242 -0.36 -16.59 1.72
N LEU A 243 -1.03 -17.41 0.93
CA LEU A 243 -2.06 -16.96 0.00
C LEU A 243 -3.22 -16.28 0.73
N SER A 244 -3.65 -16.84 1.87
CA SER A 244 -4.73 -16.27 2.69
C SER A 244 -4.32 -14.97 3.39
N LEU A 245 -3.03 -14.80 3.73
CA LEU A 245 -2.52 -13.60 4.41
C LEU A 245 -2.18 -12.46 3.46
N ILE A 246 -1.61 -12.77 2.28
CA ILE A 246 -1.03 -11.77 1.37
C ILE A 246 -2.04 -11.32 0.31
N ARG A 247 -3.00 -12.18 -0.06
CA ARG A 247 -4.01 -11.80 -1.02
C ARG A 247 -4.86 -10.66 -0.48
N LEU A 248 -4.94 -9.59 -1.25
CA LEU A 248 -5.87 -8.51 -0.98
C LEU A 248 -7.29 -8.97 -1.32
N SER A 249 -8.20 -8.79 -0.39
CA SER A 249 -9.59 -9.25 -0.48
C SER A 249 -10.49 -8.14 -0.99
N GLU A 250 -11.60 -8.50 -1.63
CA GLU A 250 -12.64 -7.54 -1.97
C GLU A 250 -13.51 -7.27 -0.74
N CYS A 251 -13.65 -6.00 -0.36
CA CYS A 251 -14.62 -5.56 0.62
C CYS A 251 -15.98 -5.40 -0.04
N ARG A 252 -17.05 -5.78 0.67
CA ARG A 252 -18.40 -5.76 0.10
C ARG A 252 -18.90 -4.36 -0.20
N ASP A 253 -18.59 -3.41 0.69
CA ASP A 253 -19.09 -2.04 0.62
C ASP A 253 -17.92 -1.06 0.53
N LEU A 254 -17.89 -0.27 -0.53
CA LEU A 254 -16.96 0.83 -0.66
C LEU A 254 -17.52 2.05 0.09
N PRO A 255 -16.70 2.77 0.88
CA PRO A 255 -17.16 3.88 1.71
C PRO A 255 -17.71 5.06 0.88
N PHE A 256 -17.29 5.19 -0.37
CA PHE A 256 -17.72 6.27 -1.28
C PHE A 256 -17.92 5.76 -2.70
N THR A 257 -18.89 6.34 -3.37
CA THR A 257 -19.07 6.24 -4.82
C THR A 257 -18.04 7.10 -5.57
N THR A 258 -17.88 6.89 -6.87
CA THR A 258 -16.98 7.72 -7.69
C THR A 258 -17.35 9.19 -7.70
N ASP A 259 -18.63 9.52 -7.65
CA ASP A 259 -19.07 10.93 -7.65
C ASP A 259 -18.68 11.65 -6.35
N GLU A 260 -18.70 10.95 -5.21
CA GLU A 260 -18.32 11.52 -3.91
C GLU A 260 -16.83 11.77 -3.76
N ILE A 261 -15.99 11.04 -4.51
CA ILE A 261 -14.54 11.21 -4.50
C ILE A 261 -14.02 12.06 -5.67
N ARG A 262 -14.93 12.70 -6.43
CA ARG A 262 -14.56 13.62 -7.51
C ARG A 262 -13.74 14.78 -6.96
N LEU A 263 -12.58 15.01 -7.55
CA LEU A 263 -11.66 16.05 -7.09
C LEU A 263 -12.16 17.43 -7.48
N ASN A 264 -12.74 18.13 -6.52
CA ASN A 264 -13.13 19.54 -6.63
C ASN A 264 -12.12 20.45 -5.88
N ALA A 265 -10.93 19.94 -5.58
CA ALA A 265 -9.96 20.62 -4.75
C ALA A 265 -9.55 21.97 -5.36
N ARG A 266 -9.54 22.98 -4.52
CA ARG A 266 -8.96 24.28 -4.86
C ARG A 266 -7.44 24.13 -4.96
N LYS A 267 -6.81 24.81 -5.91
CA LYS A 267 -5.34 24.91 -5.96
C LYS A 267 -4.87 25.81 -4.82
N ILE A 268 -4.66 25.23 -3.65
CA ILE A 268 -4.24 25.94 -2.44
C ILE A 268 -2.79 25.61 -2.15
N LYS A 269 -1.96 26.62 -1.88
CA LYS A 269 -0.56 26.40 -1.51
C LYS A 269 -0.46 25.74 -0.13
N THR A 270 0.52 24.86 0.06
CA THR A 270 0.73 24.15 1.33
C THR A 270 0.69 25.06 2.55
N MET A 271 1.42 26.19 2.52
CA MET A 271 1.44 27.14 3.65
C MET A 271 0.11 27.89 3.87
N GLU A 272 -0.72 27.99 2.85
CA GLU A 272 -2.08 28.54 2.98
C GLU A 272 -3.00 27.55 3.69
N VAL A 273 -2.90 26.25 3.37
CA VAL A 273 -3.60 25.19 4.10
C VAL A 273 -3.19 25.20 5.57
N ILE A 274 -1.88 25.22 5.86
CA ILE A 274 -1.34 25.20 7.23
C ILE A 274 -1.87 26.39 8.06
N ARG A 275 -1.89 27.59 7.47
CA ARG A 275 -2.51 28.78 8.12
C ARG A 275 -4.02 28.64 8.28
N GLY A 276 -4.70 28.06 7.27
CA GLY A 276 -6.15 27.84 7.29
C GLY A 276 -6.61 26.91 8.40
N ILE A 277 -5.79 25.94 8.80
CA ILE A 277 -6.04 25.05 9.95
C ILE A 277 -5.50 25.61 11.28
N GLY A 278 -5.02 26.86 11.29
CA GLY A 278 -4.60 27.57 12.50
C GLY A 278 -3.18 27.31 12.98
N HIS A 279 -2.25 26.96 12.08
CA HIS A 279 -0.84 26.70 12.40
C HIS A 279 0.17 27.51 11.59
#